data_1b55e2c4f2599e22c64fd12b7efeb6dc
#
_entry.id   1b55e2c4f2599e22c64fd12b7efeb6dc
#
_cell.length_a   1.000
_cell.length_b   1.000
_cell.length_c   1.000
_cell.angle_alpha   90.00
_cell.angle_beta   90.00
_cell.angle_gamma   90.00
#
_symmetry.space_group_name_H-M   'P 1'
#
loop_
_entity.id
_entity.type
_entity.pdbx_description
1 polymer ?
#
loop_
_entity_poly.entity_id
_entity_poly.type
_entity_poly.pdbx_seq_one_letter_code
_entity_poly.pdbx_strand_id
1 'polypeptide(L)'
;QRAGISTDFDKTIAATDMSKEAENDWGAYTGGSVISDKTLYNIRRERRCEFLAEGLRYMDLCRWRSMDQLMTAPSHLEGMHLWNTPMEDWYLDDNGKSILVADGTDKANVSSKDKSEYLRPFERSSNQSAYNGCTWKMAHYLNPIMIKQFQLSATSGADVSTSILYQNPYWPVVADQPAEK
;
A
#
# COMPACT_ATOMS: atom_id res chain seq x y z
N GLN A 1 -26.63 19.30 -6.54
CA GLN A 1 -27.08 20.66 -6.96
C GLN A 1 -26.27 21.78 -6.26
N ARG A 2 -25.85 21.61 -4.98
CA ARG A 2 -25.09 22.66 -4.25
C ARG A 2 -23.80 23.09 -4.95
N ALA A 3 -23.14 22.19 -5.69
CA ALA A 3 -21.89 22.48 -6.41
C ALA A 3 -22.10 22.77 -7.90
N GLY A 4 -23.34 22.88 -8.37
CA GLY A 4 -23.65 23.08 -9.80
C GLY A 4 -23.34 21.89 -10.69
N ILE A 5 -23.04 20.71 -10.11
CA ILE A 5 -22.69 19.49 -10.84
C ILE A 5 -23.96 18.74 -11.21
N SER A 6 -23.94 18.04 -12.35
CA SER A 6 -25.03 17.15 -12.76
C SER A 6 -25.28 16.07 -11.70
N THR A 7 -26.54 15.84 -11.39
CA THR A 7 -27.00 14.76 -10.52
C THR A 7 -27.25 13.46 -11.28
N ASP A 8 -26.94 13.43 -12.58
CA ASP A 8 -27.09 12.25 -13.42
C ASP A 8 -25.97 11.25 -13.13
N PHE A 9 -26.25 10.36 -12.17
CA PHE A 9 -25.30 9.34 -11.74
C PHE A 9 -25.06 8.27 -12.80
N ASP A 10 -26.05 8.02 -13.66
CA ASP A 10 -25.94 7.01 -14.72
C ASP A 10 -24.87 7.36 -15.76
N LYS A 11 -24.67 8.64 -16.06
CA LYS A 11 -23.56 9.09 -16.92
C LYS A 11 -22.20 8.74 -16.35
N THR A 12 -22.03 8.92 -15.05
CA THR A 12 -20.77 8.61 -14.37
C THR A 12 -20.51 7.11 -14.39
N ILE A 13 -21.53 6.28 -14.10
CA ILE A 13 -21.44 4.83 -14.15
C ILE A 13 -21.09 4.36 -15.57
N ALA A 14 -21.79 4.89 -16.58
CA ALA A 14 -21.54 4.53 -17.98
C ALA A 14 -20.11 4.87 -18.44
N ALA A 15 -19.58 6.03 -18.03
CA ALA A 15 -18.26 6.49 -18.38
C ALA A 15 -17.13 5.80 -17.59
N THR A 16 -17.44 5.06 -16.54
CA THR A 16 -16.43 4.38 -15.72
C THR A 16 -15.79 3.22 -16.47
N ASP A 17 -14.47 3.26 -16.62
CA ASP A 17 -13.66 2.18 -17.17
C ASP A 17 -12.88 1.51 -16.05
N MET A 18 -13.33 0.34 -15.62
CA MET A 18 -12.77 -0.37 -14.47
C MET A 18 -11.32 -0.79 -14.68
N SER A 19 -10.85 -0.96 -15.91
CA SER A 19 -9.44 -1.29 -16.18
C SER A 19 -8.53 -0.13 -15.83
N LYS A 20 -8.92 1.09 -16.21
CA LYS A 20 -8.17 2.31 -15.90
C LYS A 20 -8.26 2.70 -14.42
N GLU A 21 -9.43 2.53 -13.83
CA GLU A 21 -9.63 2.83 -12.41
C GLU A 21 -8.80 1.91 -11.52
N ALA A 22 -8.67 0.63 -11.89
CA ALA A 22 -7.90 -0.35 -11.15
C ALA A 22 -6.40 -0.08 -11.14
N GLU A 23 -5.86 0.63 -12.15
CA GLU A 23 -4.44 1.00 -12.19
C GLU A 23 -4.06 1.95 -11.05
N ASN A 24 -5.00 2.79 -10.61
CA ASN A 24 -4.68 3.92 -9.73
C ASN A 24 -5.51 3.94 -8.42
N ASP A 25 -6.48 3.05 -8.27
CA ASP A 25 -7.33 3.02 -7.08
C ASP A 25 -7.50 1.61 -6.50
N TRP A 26 -6.88 1.37 -5.36
CA TRP A 26 -7.07 0.11 -4.63
C TRP A 26 -8.54 -0.14 -4.23
N GLY A 27 -9.37 0.92 -4.15
CA GLY A 27 -10.82 0.77 -3.92
C GLY A 27 -11.56 0.05 -5.04
N ALA A 28 -10.93 -0.12 -6.20
CA ALA A 28 -11.46 -0.92 -7.31
C ALA A 28 -11.35 -2.44 -7.07
N TYR A 29 -10.69 -2.87 -5.99
CA TYR A 29 -10.44 -4.28 -5.71
C TYR A 29 -11.27 -4.81 -4.53
N THR A 30 -11.56 -6.10 -4.57
CA THR A 30 -12.09 -6.90 -3.46
C THR A 30 -11.51 -8.31 -3.55
N GLY A 31 -10.82 -8.75 -2.50
CA GLY A 31 -10.24 -10.10 -2.45
C GLY A 31 -9.24 -10.39 -3.58
N GLY A 32 -8.44 -9.39 -3.95
CA GLY A 32 -7.43 -9.51 -5.01
C GLY A 32 -7.96 -9.38 -6.44
N SER A 33 -9.27 -9.22 -6.63
CA SER A 33 -9.89 -9.09 -7.95
C SER A 33 -10.52 -7.72 -8.15
N VAL A 34 -10.45 -7.21 -9.38
CA VAL A 34 -11.15 -5.98 -9.78
C VAL A 34 -12.66 -6.23 -9.72
N ILE A 35 -13.39 -5.33 -9.07
CA ILE A 35 -14.85 -5.42 -9.01
C ILE A 35 -15.46 -5.13 -10.39
N SER A 36 -16.44 -5.92 -10.77
CA SER A 36 -17.17 -5.72 -12.05
C SER A 36 -18.32 -4.72 -11.94
N ASP A 37 -18.83 -4.51 -10.74
CA ASP A 37 -19.93 -3.59 -10.47
C ASP A 37 -19.45 -2.15 -10.45
N LYS A 38 -19.70 -1.43 -11.55
CA LYS A 38 -19.36 -0.02 -11.69
C LYS A 38 -20.12 0.88 -10.71
N THR A 39 -21.33 0.51 -10.31
CA THR A 39 -22.10 1.26 -9.32
C THR A 39 -21.44 1.19 -7.95
N LEU A 40 -21.08 -0.02 -7.52
CA LEU A 40 -20.34 -0.21 -6.27
C LEU A 40 -19.02 0.55 -6.26
N TYR A 41 -18.27 0.50 -7.37
CA TYR A 41 -17.04 1.26 -7.47
C TYR A 41 -17.27 2.77 -7.32
N ASN A 42 -18.25 3.32 -8.04
CA ASN A 42 -18.56 4.75 -7.96
C ASN A 42 -18.98 5.17 -6.54
N ILE A 43 -19.74 4.34 -5.82
CA ILE A 43 -20.07 4.58 -4.40
C ILE A 43 -18.79 4.64 -3.55
N ARG A 44 -17.85 3.72 -3.76
CA ARG A 44 -16.56 3.72 -3.05
C ARG A 44 -15.71 4.94 -3.39
N ARG A 45 -15.71 5.37 -4.65
CA ARG A 45 -14.99 6.55 -5.12
C ARG A 45 -15.58 7.82 -4.51
N GLU A 46 -16.91 8.00 -4.55
CA GLU A 46 -17.59 9.12 -3.88
C GLU A 46 -17.27 9.16 -2.39
N ARG A 47 -17.36 8.02 -1.71
CA ARG A 47 -17.01 7.93 -0.30
C ARG A 47 -15.56 8.39 -0.04
N ARG A 48 -14.61 8.03 -0.91
CA ARG A 48 -13.22 8.50 -0.80
C ARG A 48 -13.12 10.03 -0.92
N CYS A 49 -13.86 10.62 -1.84
CA CYS A 49 -13.86 12.07 -2.08
C CYS A 49 -14.52 12.83 -0.92
N GLU A 50 -15.67 12.36 -0.44
CA GLU A 50 -16.41 13.01 0.65
C GLU A 50 -15.65 12.96 1.99
N PHE A 51 -14.97 11.87 2.27
CA PHE A 51 -14.21 11.68 3.52
C PHE A 51 -12.71 11.94 3.37
N LEU A 52 -12.34 12.80 2.43
CA LEU A 52 -10.94 13.20 2.25
C LEU A 52 -10.40 13.84 3.55
N ALA A 53 -9.24 13.37 3.99
CA ALA A 53 -8.55 13.80 5.21
C ALA A 53 -9.25 13.47 6.55
N GLU A 54 -10.33 12.67 6.56
CA GLU A 54 -11.00 12.22 7.80
C GLU A 54 -10.40 10.91 8.39
N GLY A 55 -9.36 10.36 7.77
CA GLY A 55 -8.66 9.17 8.27
C GLY A 55 -9.39 7.85 8.04
N LEU A 56 -10.51 7.84 7.34
CA LEU A 56 -11.36 6.65 7.16
C LEU A 56 -10.87 5.69 6.06
N ARG A 57 -9.99 6.17 5.16
CA ARG A 57 -9.58 5.42 3.96
C ARG A 57 -8.98 4.05 4.26
N TYR A 58 -8.07 3.97 5.23
CA TYR A 58 -7.43 2.70 5.59
C TYR A 58 -8.46 1.66 6.05
N MET A 59 -9.39 2.05 6.93
CA MET A 59 -10.43 1.16 7.41
C MET A 59 -11.36 0.68 6.29
N ASP A 60 -11.66 1.56 5.32
CA ASP A 60 -12.46 1.21 4.15
C ASP A 60 -11.73 0.16 3.28
N LEU A 61 -10.44 0.36 3.00
CA LEU A 61 -9.64 -0.59 2.23
C LEU A 61 -9.53 -1.95 2.93
N CYS A 62 -9.34 -1.96 4.24
CA CYS A 62 -9.34 -3.20 5.03
C CYS A 62 -10.70 -3.90 4.97
N ARG A 63 -11.80 -3.18 5.24
CA ARG A 63 -13.15 -3.72 5.24
C ARG A 63 -13.58 -4.28 3.87
N TRP A 64 -13.10 -3.68 2.79
CA TRP A 64 -13.38 -4.15 1.42
C TRP A 64 -12.43 -5.25 0.96
N ARG A 65 -11.43 -5.62 1.75
CA ARG A 65 -10.33 -6.50 1.35
C ARG A 65 -9.66 -6.01 0.04
N SER A 66 -9.44 -4.70 -0.03
CA SER A 66 -8.88 -4.03 -1.21
C SER A 66 -7.36 -4.03 -1.26
N MET A 67 -6.69 -4.74 -0.33
CA MET A 67 -5.23 -4.82 -0.26
C MET A 67 -4.68 -6.17 -0.74
N ASP A 68 -5.56 -7.15 -0.99
CA ASP A 68 -5.16 -8.52 -1.33
C ASP A 68 -4.30 -8.59 -2.60
N GLN A 69 -4.53 -7.71 -3.60
CA GLN A 69 -3.72 -7.67 -4.81
C GLN A 69 -2.24 -7.37 -4.55
N LEU A 70 -1.92 -6.68 -3.43
CA LEU A 70 -0.54 -6.37 -3.05
C LEU A 70 0.24 -7.59 -2.55
N MET A 71 -0.42 -8.71 -2.32
CA MET A 71 0.26 -9.98 -1.97
C MET A 71 1.00 -10.58 -3.17
N THR A 72 0.52 -10.32 -4.39
CA THR A 72 1.10 -10.85 -5.62
C THR A 72 1.74 -9.78 -6.50
N ALA A 73 1.27 -8.55 -6.41
CA ALA A 73 1.76 -7.41 -7.17
C ALA A 73 2.11 -6.26 -6.20
N PRO A 74 3.35 -6.17 -5.71
CA PRO A 74 3.78 -5.09 -4.84
C PRO A 74 3.52 -3.71 -5.45
N SER A 75 3.10 -2.75 -4.62
CA SER A 75 2.93 -1.37 -5.03
C SER A 75 4.22 -0.58 -4.80
N HIS A 76 4.64 0.16 -5.81
CA HIS A 76 5.80 1.02 -5.76
C HIS A 76 5.37 2.47 -5.53
N LEU A 77 5.99 3.12 -4.53
CA LEU A 77 5.76 4.54 -4.26
C LEU A 77 6.65 5.36 -5.18
N GLU A 78 6.05 5.95 -6.18
CA GLU A 78 6.71 6.77 -7.19
C GLU A 78 6.61 8.24 -6.85
N GLY A 79 7.69 8.96 -7.07
CA GLY A 79 7.80 10.38 -6.88
C GLY A 79 7.85 11.14 -8.20
N MET A 80 8.90 11.92 -8.38
CA MET A 80 9.10 12.79 -9.54
C MET A 80 9.52 11.99 -10.78
N HIS A 81 8.98 12.34 -11.96
CA HIS A 81 9.48 11.86 -13.24
C HIS A 81 10.84 12.48 -13.50
N LEU A 82 11.91 11.71 -13.39
CA LEU A 82 13.28 12.18 -13.48
C LEU A 82 14.02 11.60 -14.69
N TRP A 83 14.01 10.27 -14.81
CA TRP A 83 14.79 9.57 -15.82
C TRP A 83 14.20 9.78 -17.22
N ASN A 84 15.08 9.86 -18.22
CA ASN A 84 14.70 10.15 -19.61
C ASN A 84 14.00 11.51 -19.82
N THR A 85 14.17 12.45 -18.91
CA THR A 85 13.67 13.83 -19.02
C THR A 85 14.82 14.83 -18.96
N PRO A 86 14.61 16.09 -19.41
CA PRO A 86 15.62 17.15 -19.27
C PRO A 86 16.02 17.43 -17.82
N MET A 87 15.25 16.98 -16.83
CA MET A 87 15.58 17.12 -15.43
C MET A 87 16.80 16.29 -15.04
N GLU A 88 17.06 15.16 -15.70
CA GLU A 88 18.25 14.33 -15.48
C GLU A 88 19.54 15.14 -15.71
N ASP A 89 19.54 16.05 -16.70
CA ASP A 89 20.68 16.89 -17.05
C ASP A 89 21.01 17.93 -15.97
N TRP A 90 20.07 18.26 -15.09
CA TRP A 90 20.30 19.20 -13.98
C TRP A 90 21.25 18.63 -12.92
N TYR A 91 21.50 17.33 -12.95
CA TYR A 91 22.35 16.61 -12.01
C TYR A 91 23.67 16.18 -12.65
N LEU A 92 24.22 17.02 -13.51
CA LEU A 92 25.56 16.83 -14.07
C LEU A 92 26.59 17.69 -13.31
N ASP A 93 27.80 17.16 -13.17
CA ASP A 93 28.95 17.95 -12.68
C ASP A 93 29.51 18.84 -13.80
N ASP A 94 30.56 19.64 -13.47
CA ASP A 94 31.23 20.52 -14.40
C ASP A 94 31.86 19.81 -15.62
N ASN A 95 32.01 18.50 -15.55
CA ASN A 95 32.53 17.65 -16.62
C ASN A 95 31.41 16.93 -17.39
N GLY A 96 30.15 17.24 -17.11
CA GLY A 96 28.97 16.60 -17.73
C GLY A 96 28.71 15.18 -17.26
N LYS A 97 29.29 14.77 -16.11
CA LYS A 97 29.05 13.45 -15.51
C LYS A 97 27.92 13.54 -14.48
N SER A 98 27.02 12.57 -14.52
CA SER A 98 25.94 12.48 -13.55
C SER A 98 26.47 12.33 -12.10
N ILE A 99 25.95 13.18 -11.22
CA ILE A 99 26.18 13.10 -9.76
C ILE A 99 25.19 12.18 -9.06
N LEU A 100 24.24 11.62 -9.81
CA LEU A 100 23.23 10.68 -9.28
C LEU A 100 23.89 9.31 -9.05
N VAL A 101 23.81 8.84 -7.81
CA VAL A 101 24.27 7.50 -7.41
C VAL A 101 23.03 6.62 -7.25
N ALA A 102 22.94 5.58 -8.05
CA ALA A 102 21.75 4.72 -8.18
C ALA A 102 22.17 3.24 -8.20
N ASP A 103 22.90 2.79 -7.18
CA ASP A 103 23.50 1.45 -7.10
C ASP A 103 22.85 0.54 -6.03
N GLY A 104 21.79 1.00 -5.36
CA GLY A 104 21.10 0.24 -4.32
C GLY A 104 21.85 0.11 -3.00
N THR A 105 22.97 0.80 -2.86
CA THR A 105 23.76 0.85 -1.59
C THR A 105 23.24 1.95 -0.67
N ASP A 106 23.70 1.95 0.57
CA ASP A 106 23.39 3.03 1.54
C ASP A 106 23.90 4.41 1.10
N LYS A 107 24.76 4.47 0.10
CA LYS A 107 25.27 5.69 -0.50
C LYS A 107 24.42 6.19 -1.67
N ALA A 108 23.52 5.36 -2.19
CA ALA A 108 22.62 5.76 -3.27
C ALA A 108 21.77 6.95 -2.85
N ASN A 109 21.66 7.95 -3.73
CA ASN A 109 20.82 9.13 -3.51
C ASN A 109 19.53 9.09 -4.31
N VAL A 110 19.43 8.20 -5.30
CA VAL A 110 18.24 7.94 -6.11
C VAL A 110 18.11 6.45 -6.42
N SER A 111 16.90 6.03 -6.78
CA SER A 111 16.67 4.69 -7.36
C SER A 111 17.21 4.61 -8.79
N SER A 112 17.58 3.42 -9.23
CA SER A 112 18.15 3.22 -10.55
C SER A 112 17.12 3.40 -11.69
N LYS A 113 17.64 3.78 -12.86
CA LYS A 113 16.85 4.08 -14.07
C LYS A 113 16.07 2.87 -14.61
N ASP A 114 16.57 1.65 -14.39
CA ASP A 114 15.94 0.39 -14.77
C ASP A 114 14.74 0.00 -13.90
N LYS A 115 14.55 0.66 -12.77
CA LYS A 115 13.39 0.44 -11.89
C LYS A 115 12.13 1.10 -12.47
N SER A 116 12.24 2.36 -12.89
CA SER A 116 11.14 3.18 -13.40
C SER A 116 11.71 4.47 -13.94
N GLU A 117 10.94 5.17 -14.80
CA GLU A 117 11.27 6.56 -15.18
C GLU A 117 11.05 7.55 -14.03
N TYR A 118 10.32 7.12 -12.99
CA TYR A 118 10.04 7.91 -11.80
C TYR A 118 11.01 7.59 -10.66
N LEU A 119 11.31 8.60 -9.86
CA LEU A 119 12.01 8.36 -8.60
C LEU A 119 11.20 7.45 -7.69
N ARG A 120 11.87 6.46 -7.11
CA ARG A 120 11.28 5.58 -6.11
C ARG A 120 12.04 5.78 -4.79
N PRO A 121 11.62 6.71 -3.94
CA PRO A 121 12.38 7.17 -2.78
C PRO A 121 12.69 6.07 -1.78
N PHE A 122 11.85 5.03 -1.70
CA PHE A 122 12.04 3.87 -0.82
C PHE A 122 12.86 2.74 -1.47
N GLU A 123 13.29 2.92 -2.72
CA GLU A 123 14.08 1.93 -3.47
C GLU A 123 15.50 2.41 -3.77
N ARG A 124 15.98 3.44 -3.04
CA ARG A 124 17.35 3.93 -3.16
C ARG A 124 18.36 2.93 -2.62
N SER A 125 18.08 2.35 -1.46
CA SER A 125 18.97 1.43 -0.76
C SER A 125 18.26 0.11 -0.49
N SER A 126 18.95 -1.00 -0.71
CA SER A 126 18.46 -2.35 -0.45
C SER A 126 18.11 -2.62 1.02
N ASN A 127 18.60 -1.79 1.94
CA ASN A 127 18.27 -1.86 3.37
C ASN A 127 16.88 -1.28 3.72
N GLN A 128 16.25 -0.58 2.79
CA GLN A 128 14.90 -0.05 3.00
C GLN A 128 13.86 -1.18 2.91
N SER A 129 12.93 -1.21 3.87
CA SER A 129 11.91 -2.27 3.95
C SER A 129 10.99 -2.36 2.72
N ALA A 130 10.80 -1.24 2.04
CA ALA A 130 9.99 -1.16 0.82
C ALA A 130 10.83 -1.18 -0.46
N TYR A 131 12.09 -1.66 -0.41
CA TYR A 131 13.00 -1.69 -1.56
C TYR A 131 12.45 -2.47 -2.77
N ASN A 132 11.67 -3.51 -2.50
CA ASN A 132 10.98 -4.30 -3.54
C ASN A 132 9.49 -3.96 -3.66
N GLY A 133 9.11 -2.76 -3.25
CA GLY A 133 7.73 -2.32 -3.19
C GLY A 133 7.01 -2.68 -1.90
N CYS A 134 5.85 -2.07 -1.71
CA CYS A 134 5.00 -2.32 -0.56
C CYS A 134 4.13 -3.54 -0.83
N THR A 135 4.21 -4.53 0.05
CA THR A 135 3.41 -5.76 0.01
C THR A 135 2.36 -5.77 1.12
N TRP A 136 1.43 -6.70 1.03
CA TRP A 136 0.42 -6.94 2.04
C TRP A 136 0.44 -8.40 2.50
N LYS A 137 0.04 -8.65 3.73
CA LYS A 137 -0.21 -9.99 4.26
C LYS A 137 -1.60 -10.06 4.86
N MET A 138 -2.25 -11.21 4.80
CA MET A 138 -3.59 -11.40 5.36
C MET A 138 -3.67 -11.06 6.85
N ALA A 139 -2.61 -11.32 7.58
CA ALA A 139 -2.50 -10.98 8.99
C ALA A 139 -2.73 -9.48 9.27
N HIS A 140 -2.34 -8.60 8.33
CA HIS A 140 -2.40 -7.15 8.51
C HIS A 140 -3.84 -6.58 8.51
N TYR A 141 -4.85 -7.38 8.19
CA TYR A 141 -6.25 -6.97 8.36
C TYR A 141 -6.68 -6.93 9.83
N LEU A 142 -5.97 -7.65 10.70
CA LEU A 142 -6.23 -7.67 12.14
C LEU A 142 -4.93 -7.44 12.89
N ASN A 143 -4.95 -6.57 13.88
CA ASN A 143 -3.78 -6.34 14.73
C ASN A 143 -3.50 -7.56 15.62
N PRO A 144 -2.23 -7.88 15.90
CA PRO A 144 -1.91 -8.95 16.84
C PRO A 144 -2.36 -8.58 18.25
N ILE A 145 -2.80 -9.58 19.01
CA ILE A 145 -2.98 -9.45 20.45
C ILE A 145 -1.59 -9.50 21.10
N MET A 146 -1.31 -8.56 21.98
CA MET A 146 0.00 -8.45 22.62
C MET A 146 0.31 -9.72 23.46
N ILE A 147 1.53 -10.22 23.38
CA ILE A 147 2.00 -11.40 24.15
C ILE A 147 1.72 -11.23 25.65
N LYS A 148 1.81 -10.03 26.18
CA LYS A 148 1.48 -9.74 27.58
C LYS A 148 0.06 -10.15 27.97
N GLN A 149 -0.92 -10.09 27.07
CA GLN A 149 -2.29 -10.51 27.35
C GLN A 149 -2.36 -12.04 27.53
N PHE A 150 -1.61 -12.79 26.71
CA PHE A 150 -1.49 -14.25 26.84
C PHE A 150 -0.83 -14.63 28.18
N GLN A 151 0.23 -13.93 28.56
CA GLN A 151 0.90 -14.16 29.85
C GLN A 151 -0.03 -13.88 31.05
N LEU A 152 -0.83 -12.80 30.98
CA LEU A 152 -1.76 -12.42 32.05
C LEU A 152 -2.95 -13.38 32.17
N SER A 153 -3.35 -14.03 31.09
CA SER A 153 -4.47 -14.98 31.02
C SER A 153 -4.01 -16.46 31.16
N ALA A 154 -2.70 -16.70 31.18
CA ALA A 154 -2.14 -18.03 31.32
C ALA A 154 -2.46 -18.61 32.71
N THR A 155 -2.83 -19.88 32.74
CA THR A 155 -3.13 -20.61 34.00
C THR A 155 -1.86 -21.14 34.65
N SER A 156 -0.75 -21.20 33.97
CA SER A 156 0.55 -21.68 34.45
C SER A 156 1.65 -20.62 34.25
N GLY A 157 1.65 -19.60 35.11
CA GLY A 157 2.68 -18.57 35.13
C GLY A 157 2.81 -17.83 33.78
N ALA A 158 4.04 -17.76 33.24
CA ALA A 158 4.32 -17.06 31.97
C ALA A 158 4.18 -17.95 30.73
N ASP A 159 3.75 -19.21 30.89
CA ASP A 159 3.57 -20.11 29.74
C ASP A 159 2.33 -19.73 28.92
N VAL A 160 2.57 -19.01 27.84
CA VAL A 160 1.53 -18.50 26.93
C VAL A 160 0.66 -19.60 26.31
N SER A 161 1.16 -20.85 26.26
CA SER A 161 0.40 -21.98 25.71
C SER A 161 -0.78 -22.38 26.59
N THR A 162 -0.77 -22.00 27.87
CA THR A 162 -1.85 -22.26 28.84
C THR A 162 -2.89 -21.14 28.90
N SER A 163 -2.74 -20.10 28.06
CA SER A 163 -3.71 -19.02 27.91
C SER A 163 -5.01 -19.52 27.28
N ILE A 164 -6.13 -18.99 27.76
CA ILE A 164 -7.45 -19.19 27.12
C ILE A 164 -7.69 -18.32 25.89
N LEU A 165 -6.78 -17.39 25.60
CA LEU A 165 -6.88 -16.49 24.45
C LEU A 165 -6.36 -17.17 23.20
N TYR A 166 -6.98 -16.84 22.07
CA TYR A 166 -6.52 -17.18 20.73
C TYR A 166 -5.95 -15.94 20.03
N GLN A 167 -4.82 -16.11 19.38
CA GLN A 167 -4.24 -15.05 18.57
C GLN A 167 -5.06 -14.80 17.31
N ASN A 168 -5.05 -13.58 16.80
CA ASN A 168 -5.61 -13.29 15.50
C ASN A 168 -4.91 -14.11 14.41
N PRO A 169 -5.65 -14.54 13.36
CA PRO A 169 -5.10 -15.42 12.33
C PRO A 169 -3.79 -14.90 11.75
N TYR A 170 -2.86 -15.83 11.51
CA TYR A 170 -1.55 -15.58 10.89
C TYR A 170 -0.56 -14.75 11.73
N TRP A 171 -0.91 -14.42 12.98
CA TRP A 171 0.02 -13.84 13.93
C TRP A 171 0.54 -14.90 14.91
N PRO A 172 1.86 -14.99 15.09
CA PRO A 172 2.44 -15.94 16.07
C PRO A 172 2.16 -15.48 17.51
N VAL A 173 2.19 -16.43 18.43
CA VAL A 173 2.13 -16.18 19.88
C VAL A 173 3.51 -15.99 20.51
N VAL A 174 4.54 -15.88 19.70
CA VAL A 174 5.95 -15.66 20.09
C VAL A 174 6.34 -14.22 19.77
N ALA A 175 7.01 -13.55 20.72
CA ALA A 175 7.48 -12.18 20.51
C ALA A 175 8.48 -12.08 19.35
N ASP A 176 8.51 -10.92 18.70
CA ASP A 176 9.47 -10.56 17.64
C ASP A 176 9.45 -11.48 16.39
N GLN A 177 8.35 -12.20 16.20
CA GLN A 177 8.13 -12.99 14.99
C GLN A 177 7.23 -12.24 14.00
N PRO A 178 7.56 -12.28 12.70
CA PRO A 178 6.74 -11.64 11.68
C PRO A 178 5.43 -12.40 11.46
N ALA A 179 4.46 -11.70 10.84
CA ALA A 179 3.24 -12.33 10.38
C ALA A 179 3.53 -13.47 9.38
N GLU A 180 2.80 -14.58 9.48
CA GLU A 180 3.01 -15.78 8.65
C GLU A 180 2.47 -15.61 7.22
N LYS A 181 1.34 -14.93 7.04
CA LYS A 181 0.66 -14.65 5.77
C LYS A 181 0.17 -13.22 5.70
#